data_91f083798c247dc1cd35818984a98042
#
_entry.id   91f083798c247dc1cd35818984a98042
#
_cell.length_a   1.000
_cell.length_b   1.000
_cell.length_c   1.000
_cell.angle_alpha   90.00
_cell.angle_beta   90.00
_cell.angle_gamma   90.00
#
_symmetry.space_group_name_H-M   'P 1'
#
loop_
_entity.id
_entity.type
_entity.pdbx_description
1 polymer ?
#
loop_
_entity_poly.entity_id
_entity_poly.type
_entity_poly.pdbx_seq_one_letter_code
_entity_poly.pdbx_strand_id
1 'polypeptide(L)'
;MSSPEVDEVLFAYLAVASHAVSFVLIRKGSGIQRPVYYVSKSLHEAEVRYLSLEKAILAVVHATRKLPYYFQAHTTVILTQLPLKSILRSADYIGRIVKWGTILGAFDIKYMSRTSMKGQVLADLVAEFTELPEEVEVKQHGMDEKSVGLISTQDSSSWKVYVDGATN
;
A
#
# COMPACT_ATOMS: atom_id res chain seq x y z
N MET A 1 12.01 9.49 -3.02
CA MET A 1 10.98 9.14 -4.02
C MET A 1 11.32 9.82 -5.33
N SER A 2 11.06 9.18 -6.46
CA SER A 2 11.36 9.77 -7.78
C SER A 2 10.08 10.28 -8.43
N SER A 3 10.16 11.48 -9.02
CA SER A 3 9.03 12.03 -9.77
C SER A 3 8.93 11.33 -11.13
N PRO A 4 7.75 10.87 -11.57
CA PRO A 4 7.58 10.31 -12.90
C PRO A 4 7.65 11.40 -13.97
N GLU A 5 8.03 11.00 -15.18
CA GLU A 5 8.03 11.86 -16.37
C GLU A 5 6.63 11.89 -17.00
N VAL A 6 6.37 12.89 -17.82
CA VAL A 6 5.09 13.00 -18.55
C VAL A 6 4.91 11.77 -19.43
N ASP A 7 3.70 11.21 -19.45
CA ASP A 7 3.31 10.02 -20.21
C ASP A 7 4.08 8.72 -19.85
N GLU A 8 4.84 8.73 -18.76
CA GLU A 8 5.52 7.52 -18.29
C GLU A 8 4.50 6.49 -17.77
N VAL A 9 4.69 5.23 -18.15
CA VAL A 9 3.90 4.12 -17.60
C VAL A 9 4.42 3.77 -16.22
N LEU A 10 3.54 3.81 -15.23
CA LEU A 10 3.84 3.44 -13.87
C LEU A 10 3.45 1.99 -13.60
N PHE A 11 4.18 1.35 -12.72
CA PHE A 11 3.91 0.00 -12.27
C PHE A 11 3.54 0.01 -10.81
N ALA A 12 2.75 -0.97 -10.38
CA ALA A 12 2.34 -1.06 -9.00
C ALA A 12 2.39 -2.48 -8.48
N TYR A 13 2.85 -2.60 -7.24
CA TYR A 13 2.72 -3.80 -6.42
C TYR A 13 1.68 -3.56 -5.34
N LEU A 14 0.94 -4.61 -5.01
CA LEU A 14 0.02 -4.59 -3.88
C LEU A 14 0.30 -5.76 -2.95
N ALA A 15 0.05 -5.56 -1.68
CA ALA A 15 0.10 -6.59 -0.67
C ALA A 15 -1.18 -6.60 0.15
N VAL A 16 -1.56 -7.79 0.55
CA VAL A 16 -2.74 -8.04 1.38
C VAL A 16 -2.28 -8.81 2.61
N ALA A 17 -2.42 -8.17 3.76
CA ALA A 17 -2.21 -8.76 5.06
C ALA A 17 -3.55 -9.01 5.77
N SER A 18 -3.54 -9.58 6.95
CA SER A 18 -4.77 -9.90 7.69
C SER A 18 -5.60 -8.66 7.99
N HIS A 19 -4.94 -7.59 8.48
CA HIS A 19 -5.57 -6.36 8.97
C HIS A 19 -5.19 -5.11 8.18
N ALA A 20 -4.39 -5.24 7.13
CA ALA A 20 -3.95 -4.12 6.31
C ALA A 20 -3.80 -4.49 4.85
N VAL A 21 -3.84 -3.47 4.00
CA VAL A 21 -3.47 -3.56 2.59
C VAL A 21 -2.49 -2.46 2.25
N SER A 22 -1.59 -2.71 1.31
CA SER A 22 -0.67 -1.70 0.82
C SER A 22 -0.58 -1.70 -0.69
N PHE A 23 -0.17 -0.56 -1.23
CA PHE A 23 0.02 -0.34 -2.66
C PHE A 23 1.28 0.51 -2.85
N VAL A 24 2.20 0.04 -3.66
CA VAL A 24 3.44 0.75 -3.96
C VAL A 24 3.50 1.05 -5.45
N LEU A 25 3.59 2.33 -5.76
CA LEU A 25 3.72 2.83 -7.12
C LEU A 25 5.21 3.00 -7.44
N ILE A 26 5.64 2.43 -8.54
CA ILE A 26 7.04 2.46 -9.00
C ILE A 26 7.14 2.92 -10.45
N ARG A 27 8.29 3.48 -10.79
CA ARG A 27 8.72 3.67 -12.18
C ARG A 27 9.82 2.68 -12.53
N LYS A 28 9.88 2.28 -13.79
CA LYS A 28 10.94 1.45 -14.34
C LYS A 28 11.75 2.27 -15.34
N GLY A 29 13.01 2.49 -15.03
CA GLY A 29 13.94 3.14 -15.94
C GLY A 29 15.26 2.36 -16.00
N SER A 30 15.75 2.06 -17.22
CA SER A 30 17.03 1.36 -17.43
C SER A 30 17.17 0.05 -16.64
N GLY A 31 16.08 -0.71 -16.50
CA GLY A 31 16.05 -1.95 -15.72
C GLY A 31 16.01 -1.79 -14.20
N ILE A 32 15.99 -0.56 -13.70
CA ILE A 32 15.93 -0.25 -12.26
C ILE A 32 14.52 0.17 -11.90
N GLN A 33 13.99 -0.43 -10.82
CA GLN A 33 12.72 -0.02 -10.21
C GLN A 33 12.97 1.05 -9.15
N ARG A 34 12.27 2.16 -9.28
CA ARG A 34 12.35 3.27 -8.32
C ARG A 34 10.96 3.56 -7.74
N PRO A 35 10.80 3.62 -6.42
CA PRO A 35 9.51 3.96 -5.82
C PRO A 35 9.16 5.41 -6.14
N VAL A 36 7.91 5.61 -6.54
CA VAL A 36 7.27 6.91 -6.75
C VAL A 36 6.48 7.30 -5.52
N TYR A 37 5.61 6.40 -5.08
CA TYR A 37 4.79 6.61 -3.90
C TYR A 37 4.31 5.28 -3.32
N TYR A 38 3.86 5.31 -2.08
CA TYR A 38 3.19 4.17 -1.46
C TYR A 38 1.99 4.65 -0.63
N VAL A 39 0.99 3.80 -0.51
CA VAL A 39 -0.15 4.00 0.37
C VAL A 39 -0.45 2.70 1.10
N SER A 40 -0.90 2.81 2.32
CA SER A 40 -1.38 1.69 3.11
C SER A 40 -2.72 2.04 3.76
N LYS A 41 -3.46 1.03 4.13
CA LYS A 41 -4.74 1.17 4.81
C LYS A 41 -4.90 0.06 5.83
N SER A 42 -5.10 0.43 7.09
CA SER A 42 -5.61 -0.49 8.10
C SER A 42 -7.06 -0.83 7.77
N LEU A 43 -7.40 -2.10 7.87
CA LEU A 43 -8.74 -2.60 7.54
C LEU A 43 -9.66 -2.45 8.76
N HIS A 44 -10.86 -1.90 8.53
CA HIS A 44 -11.90 -1.90 9.54
C HIS A 44 -12.42 -3.32 9.79
N GLU A 45 -13.08 -3.54 10.92
CA GLU A 45 -13.59 -4.86 11.31
C GLU A 45 -14.37 -5.58 10.20
N ALA A 46 -15.22 -4.86 9.47
CA ALA A 46 -15.97 -5.42 8.36
C ALA A 46 -15.07 -5.79 7.17
N GLU A 47 -14.02 -5.01 6.92
CA GLU A 47 -13.08 -5.21 5.81
C GLU A 47 -12.10 -6.35 6.09
N VAL A 48 -11.78 -6.62 7.35
CA VAL A 48 -10.95 -7.75 7.77
C VAL A 48 -11.56 -9.09 7.31
N ARG A 49 -12.88 -9.16 7.24
CA ARG A 49 -13.62 -10.35 6.79
C ARG A 49 -13.69 -10.51 5.28
N TYR A 50 -13.21 -9.54 4.51
CA TYR A 50 -13.20 -9.64 3.04
C TYR A 50 -12.26 -10.74 2.59
N LEU A 51 -12.57 -11.35 1.46
CA LEU A 51 -11.68 -12.29 0.79
C LEU A 51 -10.39 -11.57 0.37
N SER A 52 -9.28 -12.30 0.29
CA SER A 52 -7.98 -11.73 -0.14
C SER A 52 -8.08 -10.98 -1.46
N LEU A 53 -8.92 -11.46 -2.37
CA LEU A 53 -9.18 -10.84 -3.65
C LEU A 53 -9.93 -9.49 -3.50
N GLU A 54 -10.93 -9.43 -2.63
CA GLU A 54 -11.66 -8.19 -2.34
C GLU A 54 -10.75 -7.16 -1.65
N LYS A 55 -9.89 -7.62 -0.73
CA LYS A 55 -8.88 -6.78 -0.09
C LYS A 55 -7.88 -6.21 -1.12
N ALA A 56 -7.48 -7.03 -2.10
CA ALA A 56 -6.60 -6.58 -3.18
C ALA A 56 -7.25 -5.49 -4.04
N ILE A 57 -8.52 -5.66 -4.43
CA ILE A 57 -9.29 -4.65 -5.16
C ILE A 57 -9.43 -3.38 -4.31
N LEU A 58 -9.72 -3.53 -3.02
CA LEU A 58 -9.82 -2.42 -2.07
C LEU A 58 -8.50 -1.63 -1.99
N ALA A 59 -7.34 -2.31 -2.02
CA ALA A 59 -6.04 -1.64 -2.05
C ALA A 59 -5.90 -0.73 -3.28
N VAL A 60 -6.32 -1.20 -4.46
CA VAL A 60 -6.30 -0.41 -5.69
C VAL A 60 -7.26 0.79 -5.60
N VAL A 61 -8.49 0.57 -5.14
CA VAL A 61 -9.49 1.64 -4.95
C VAL A 61 -8.99 2.68 -3.96
N HIS A 62 -8.36 2.25 -2.87
CA HIS A 62 -7.76 3.16 -1.90
C HIS A 62 -6.64 3.99 -2.52
N ALA A 63 -5.77 3.35 -3.31
CA ALA A 63 -4.68 4.03 -4.02
C ALA A 63 -5.21 5.09 -5.01
N THR A 64 -6.25 4.79 -5.81
CA THR A 64 -6.81 5.77 -6.74
C THR A 64 -7.38 6.99 -6.02
N ARG A 65 -7.93 6.82 -4.83
CA ARG A 65 -8.46 7.91 -4.00
C ARG A 65 -7.36 8.76 -3.35
N LYS A 66 -6.26 8.12 -2.94
CA LYS A 66 -5.14 8.81 -2.29
C LYS A 66 -4.17 9.45 -3.29
N LEU A 67 -4.06 8.89 -4.47
CA LEU A 67 -3.12 9.30 -5.51
C LEU A 67 -3.80 9.67 -6.84
N PRO A 68 -4.88 10.47 -6.84
CA PRO A 68 -5.70 10.71 -8.04
C PRO A 68 -4.87 11.29 -9.19
N TYR A 69 -3.93 12.18 -8.91
CA TYR A 69 -3.10 12.82 -9.94
C TYR A 69 -2.23 11.83 -10.72
N TYR A 70 -1.68 10.82 -10.06
CA TYR A 70 -0.89 9.79 -10.73
C TYR A 70 -1.75 8.92 -11.65
N PHE A 71 -2.93 8.51 -11.18
CA PHE A 71 -3.85 7.68 -11.96
C PHE A 71 -4.53 8.42 -13.11
N GLN A 72 -4.67 9.74 -13.01
CA GLN A 72 -5.20 10.58 -14.10
C GLN A 72 -4.15 10.89 -15.16
N ALA A 73 -2.89 11.05 -14.76
CA ALA A 73 -1.81 11.47 -15.66
C ALA A 73 -1.06 10.31 -16.30
N HIS A 74 -1.16 9.08 -15.74
CA HIS A 74 -0.32 7.97 -16.16
C HIS A 74 -1.14 6.67 -16.33
N THR A 75 -0.77 5.88 -17.33
CA THR A 75 -1.17 4.47 -17.37
C THR A 75 -0.51 3.73 -16.20
N THR A 76 -1.32 3.05 -15.39
CA THR A 76 -0.82 2.28 -14.25
C THR A 76 -0.97 0.78 -14.50
N VAL A 77 0.14 0.04 -14.47
CA VAL A 77 0.17 -1.42 -14.64
C VAL A 77 0.30 -2.09 -13.28
N ILE A 78 -0.73 -2.78 -12.85
CA ILE A 78 -0.75 -3.51 -11.58
C ILE A 78 -0.16 -4.90 -11.80
N LEU A 79 0.91 -5.20 -11.06
CA LEU A 79 1.63 -6.46 -11.08
C LEU A 79 1.11 -7.37 -9.97
N THR A 80 0.33 -8.39 -10.32
CA THR A 80 -0.32 -9.28 -9.36
C THR A 80 -0.48 -10.68 -9.91
N GLN A 81 -0.53 -11.67 -9.01
CA GLN A 81 -0.91 -13.04 -9.36
C GLN A 81 -2.43 -13.28 -9.23
N LEU A 82 -3.16 -12.32 -8.66
CA LEU A 82 -4.60 -12.43 -8.48
C LEU A 82 -5.34 -12.09 -9.77
N PRO A 83 -6.46 -12.77 -10.09
CA PRO A 83 -7.21 -12.58 -11.33
C PRO A 83 -8.11 -11.33 -11.29
N LEU A 84 -7.55 -10.17 -10.91
CA LEU A 84 -8.31 -8.92 -10.73
C LEU A 84 -9.03 -8.49 -12.01
N LYS A 85 -8.37 -8.63 -13.15
CA LYS A 85 -8.93 -8.23 -14.45
C LYS A 85 -10.21 -8.98 -14.80
N SER A 86 -10.22 -10.29 -14.60
CA SER A 86 -11.39 -11.13 -14.91
C SER A 86 -12.54 -10.83 -13.97
N ILE A 87 -12.25 -10.65 -12.71
CA ILE A 87 -13.25 -10.41 -11.66
C ILE A 87 -13.92 -9.04 -11.83
N LEU A 88 -13.13 -8.00 -12.08
CA LEU A 88 -13.67 -6.65 -12.29
C LEU A 88 -14.47 -6.52 -13.59
N ARG A 89 -14.33 -7.45 -14.54
CA ARG A 89 -15.08 -7.50 -15.79
C ARG A 89 -16.25 -8.48 -15.78
N SER A 90 -16.33 -9.33 -14.77
CA SER A 90 -17.40 -10.32 -14.70
C SER A 90 -18.73 -9.66 -14.34
N ALA A 91 -19.77 -9.96 -15.13
CA ALA A 91 -21.13 -9.51 -14.85
C ALA A 91 -21.79 -10.24 -13.66
N ASP A 92 -21.19 -11.34 -13.20
CA ASP A 92 -21.73 -12.18 -12.13
C ASP A 92 -21.52 -11.60 -10.73
N TYR A 93 -20.67 -10.60 -10.60
CA TYR A 93 -20.44 -9.95 -9.32
C TYR A 93 -21.45 -8.84 -9.06
N ILE A 94 -22.04 -8.87 -7.88
CA ILE A 94 -23.04 -7.92 -7.40
C ILE A 94 -22.47 -7.14 -6.22
N GLY A 95 -22.94 -5.92 -6.01
CA GLY A 95 -22.63 -5.12 -4.83
C GLY A 95 -21.33 -4.34 -4.93
N ARG A 96 -20.42 -4.52 -3.95
CA ARG A 96 -19.22 -3.68 -3.81
C ARG A 96 -18.23 -3.83 -4.96
N ILE A 97 -18.06 -5.03 -5.52
CA ILE A 97 -17.12 -5.27 -6.63
C ILE A 97 -17.53 -4.52 -7.87
N VAL A 98 -18.82 -4.49 -8.20
CA VAL A 98 -19.36 -3.71 -9.33
C VAL A 98 -19.10 -2.22 -9.11
N LYS A 99 -19.35 -1.72 -7.90
CA LYS A 99 -19.08 -0.32 -7.54
C LYS A 99 -17.60 0.02 -7.67
N TRP A 100 -16.72 -0.85 -7.20
CA TRP A 100 -15.27 -0.68 -7.33
C TRP A 100 -14.81 -0.76 -8.78
N GLY A 101 -15.37 -1.69 -9.57
CA GLY A 101 -15.12 -1.79 -11.01
C GLY A 101 -15.45 -0.50 -11.74
N THR A 102 -16.57 0.14 -11.40
CA THR A 102 -16.97 1.44 -11.96
C THR A 102 -15.96 2.53 -11.58
N ILE A 103 -15.52 2.58 -10.33
CA ILE A 103 -14.50 3.56 -9.87
C ILE A 103 -13.19 3.36 -10.64
N LEU A 104 -12.72 2.12 -10.72
CA LEU A 104 -11.44 1.78 -11.38
C LEU A 104 -11.51 1.96 -12.90
N GLY A 105 -12.67 1.78 -13.50
CA GLY A 105 -12.92 1.97 -14.93
C GLY A 105 -12.73 3.41 -15.42
N ALA A 106 -12.70 4.39 -14.52
CA ALA A 106 -12.42 5.78 -14.83
C ALA A 106 -10.92 6.07 -15.11
N PHE A 107 -10.04 5.09 -14.83
CA PHE A 107 -8.60 5.23 -14.97
C PHE A 107 -8.02 4.24 -15.97
N ASP A 108 -6.88 4.58 -16.57
CA ASP A 108 -6.15 3.66 -17.45
C ASP A 108 -5.30 2.68 -16.60
N ILE A 109 -5.96 1.64 -16.10
CA ILE A 109 -5.36 0.60 -15.28
C ILE A 109 -5.26 -0.70 -16.08
N LYS A 110 -4.06 -1.24 -16.15
CA LYS A 110 -3.76 -2.54 -16.76
C LYS A 110 -3.32 -3.54 -15.70
N TYR A 111 -3.53 -4.81 -15.94
CA TYR A 111 -3.18 -5.90 -15.02
C TYR A 111 -2.23 -6.86 -15.73
N MET A 112 -1.11 -7.16 -15.10
CA MET A 112 -0.10 -8.09 -15.60
C MET A 112 0.37 -9.05 -14.50
N SER A 113 0.82 -10.22 -14.90
CA SER A 113 1.45 -11.15 -13.96
C SER A 113 2.72 -10.57 -13.36
N ARG A 114 2.92 -10.78 -12.08
CA ARG A 114 4.10 -10.31 -11.35
C ARG A 114 5.35 -11.10 -11.78
N THR A 115 6.34 -10.39 -12.28
CA THR A 115 7.63 -10.98 -12.72
C THR A 115 8.82 -10.56 -11.86
N SER A 116 8.67 -9.57 -10.98
CA SER A 116 9.76 -9.03 -10.17
C SER A 116 9.38 -9.00 -8.69
N MET A 117 10.35 -9.31 -7.84
CA MET A 117 10.17 -9.39 -6.38
C MET A 117 10.47 -8.08 -5.64
N LYS A 118 11.27 -7.18 -6.21
CA LYS A 118 11.79 -6.00 -5.46
C LYS A 118 10.70 -5.07 -4.94
N GLY A 119 9.78 -4.65 -5.80
CA GLY A 119 8.67 -3.77 -5.39
C GLY A 119 7.65 -4.49 -4.52
N GLN A 120 7.50 -5.81 -4.67
CA GLN A 120 6.62 -6.61 -3.83
C GLN A 120 7.12 -6.68 -2.39
N VAL A 121 8.43 -6.86 -2.18
CA VAL A 121 9.01 -6.86 -0.82
C VAL A 121 8.70 -5.56 -0.10
N LEU A 122 8.77 -4.42 -0.78
CA LEU A 122 8.41 -3.13 -0.18
C LEU A 122 6.91 -3.07 0.15
N ALA A 123 6.04 -3.56 -0.74
CA ALA A 123 4.60 -3.58 -0.49
C ALA A 123 4.23 -4.48 0.68
N ASP A 124 4.82 -5.67 0.75
CA ASP A 124 4.62 -6.63 1.84
C ASP A 124 5.09 -6.03 3.18
N LEU A 125 6.26 -5.39 3.18
CA LEU A 125 6.83 -4.74 4.36
C LEU A 125 5.92 -3.60 4.86
N VAL A 126 5.45 -2.73 3.96
CA VAL A 126 4.55 -1.62 4.32
C VAL A 126 3.22 -2.16 4.89
N ALA A 127 2.67 -3.24 4.34
CA ALA A 127 1.47 -3.88 4.88
C ALA A 127 1.72 -4.45 6.28
N GLU A 128 2.83 -5.14 6.49
CA GLU A 128 3.21 -5.73 7.77
C GLU A 128 3.38 -4.67 8.87
N PHE A 129 4.08 -3.58 8.58
CA PHE A 129 4.21 -2.48 9.55
C PHE A 129 2.89 -1.77 9.85
N THR A 130 1.95 -1.76 8.91
CA THR A 130 0.62 -1.18 9.13
C THR A 130 -0.24 -2.07 10.04
N GLU A 131 0.05 -3.37 10.12
CA GLU A 131 -0.64 -4.30 11.03
C GLU A 131 -0.16 -4.24 12.48
N LEU A 132 1.04 -3.69 12.74
CA LEU A 132 1.53 -3.57 14.11
C LEU A 132 0.57 -2.68 14.91
N PRO A 133 0.00 -3.18 16.02
CA PRO A 133 -0.89 -2.37 16.84
C PRO A 133 -0.15 -1.15 17.36
N GLU A 134 -0.74 0.03 17.16
CA GLU A 134 -0.39 1.19 17.96
C GLU A 134 -0.72 0.86 19.40
N GLU A 135 0.32 0.97 20.24
CA GLU A 135 0.27 1.05 21.69
C GLU A 135 0.34 -0.24 22.51
N VAL A 136 1.48 -0.31 23.11
CA VAL A 136 1.52 -0.48 24.57
C VAL A 136 1.36 0.91 25.18
N GLU A 137 0.16 1.29 25.65
CA GLU A 137 0.02 2.34 26.64
C GLU A 137 0.90 1.98 27.84
N VAL A 138 2.03 2.66 27.96
CA VAL A 138 2.79 2.64 29.21
C VAL A 138 1.92 3.35 30.25
N LYS A 139 1.14 2.58 31.00
CA LYS A 139 0.63 3.05 32.28
C LYS A 139 1.84 3.42 33.13
N GLN A 140 2.09 4.72 33.22
CA GLN A 140 2.96 5.26 34.25
C GLN A 140 2.39 4.89 35.60
N HIS A 141 2.95 3.87 36.23
CA HIS A 141 2.93 3.73 37.66
C HIS A 141 4.21 4.36 38.20
N GLY A 142 4.01 5.38 38.97
CA GLY A 142 5.07 6.20 39.53
C GLY A 142 5.99 5.48 40.51
N MET A 143 7.12 6.17 40.76
CA MET A 143 8.09 6.02 41.86
C MET A 143 9.06 4.84 41.74
N ASP A 144 10.33 5.05 41.47
CA ASP A 144 11.35 5.59 42.37
C ASP A 144 12.70 5.80 41.66
N GLU A 145 13.41 6.78 42.18
CA GLU A 145 14.80 7.17 41.80
C GLU A 145 15.78 6.00 41.88
N LYS A 146 16.70 5.88 40.90
CA LYS A 146 18.14 6.00 41.06
C LYS A 146 18.97 5.58 39.82
N SER A 147 19.89 6.49 39.49
CA SER A 147 21.24 6.31 38.97
C SER A 147 21.46 5.90 37.51
N VAL A 148 21.88 6.89 36.74
CA VAL A 148 23.14 7.02 35.96
C VAL A 148 23.63 5.80 35.19
N GLY A 149 23.67 5.96 33.88
CA GLY A 149 24.45 5.15 32.95
C GLY A 149 24.49 5.78 31.57
N LEU A 150 25.42 6.71 31.34
CA LEU A 150 25.79 7.18 30.00
C LEU A 150 26.32 6.01 29.18
N ILE A 151 25.71 5.73 28.04
CA ILE A 151 26.40 5.08 26.93
C ILE A 151 26.01 5.83 25.65
N SER A 152 26.98 6.55 25.12
CA SER A 152 26.99 7.07 23.77
C SER A 152 27.23 5.94 22.79
N THR A 153 26.43 5.80 21.76
CA THR A 153 26.81 5.17 20.50
C THR A 153 26.00 5.79 19.36
N GLN A 154 26.70 6.57 18.57
CA GLN A 154 26.95 6.46 17.14
C GLN A 154 25.74 6.16 16.23
N ASP A 155 25.52 7.15 15.36
CA ASP A 155 25.00 7.08 13.97
C ASP A 155 24.46 5.73 13.50
N SER A 156 23.18 5.71 13.35
CA SER A 156 22.52 4.92 12.31
C SER A 156 21.47 5.79 11.63
N SER A 157 21.66 6.02 10.35
CA SER A 157 20.73 6.69 9.46
C SER A 157 19.37 5.99 9.50
N SER A 158 18.50 6.49 10.34
CA SER A 158 17.12 6.01 10.42
C SER A 158 16.29 6.63 9.30
N TRP A 159 15.77 5.79 8.43
CA TRP A 159 14.74 6.17 7.48
C TRP A 159 13.46 6.48 8.26
N LYS A 160 13.02 7.73 8.22
CA LYS A 160 11.71 8.09 8.77
C LYS A 160 10.63 7.74 7.75
N VAL A 161 9.86 6.71 8.04
CA VAL A 161 8.62 6.39 7.32
C VAL A 161 7.50 7.24 7.94
N TYR A 162 6.97 8.18 7.17
CA TYR A 162 5.79 8.93 7.58
C TYR A 162 4.56 8.11 7.21
N VAL A 163 3.87 7.60 8.19
CA VAL A 163 2.53 7.02 8.05
C VAL A 163 1.56 8.15 8.33
N ASP A 164 0.89 8.63 7.30
CA ASP A 164 -0.17 9.63 7.44
C ASP A 164 -1.45 8.92 7.89
N GLY A 165 -1.66 8.90 9.19
CA GLY A 165 -2.88 8.42 9.80
C GLY A 165 -3.96 9.50 9.67
N ALA A 166 -4.75 9.46 8.59
CA ALA A 166 -5.95 10.27 8.51
C ALA A 166 -7.01 9.71 9.48
N THR A 167 -7.12 10.34 10.62
CA THR A 167 -8.33 10.28 11.45
C THR A 167 -9.47 10.97 10.71
N ASN A 168 -10.47 10.19 10.33
CA ASN A 168 -11.91 10.50 10.36
C ASN A 168 -12.70 9.26 10.01
#